data_47a8b0a4c902bfbda72b16de9a3fd1b7
#
_entry.id   47a8b0a4c902bfbda72b16de9a3fd1b7
#
_cell.length_a   1.000
_cell.length_b   1.000
_cell.length_c   1.000
_cell.angle_alpha   90.00
_cell.angle_beta   90.00
_cell.angle_gamma   90.00
#
_symmetry.space_group_name_H-M   'P 1'
#
loop_
_entity.id
_entity.type
_entity.pdbx_description
1 polymer ?
#
loop_
_entity_poly.entity_id
_entity_poly.type
_entity_poly.pdbx_seq_one_letter_code
_entity_poly.pdbx_strand_id
1 'polypeptide(L)'
;MAKRSKAYEAAAAKIDSDQLYSPLAAAKLAKDTASSKFDATVEVAVRLGVDPRKADQMVRGTVNLPHGTGKTARVIVFAAGAKADEAAAAGADEVGAEDLIERIQGGWLEFDAAIATPDQMAKVGRIARVLGPRGLMPNPKTGTVTTDVTKAVNDIKGGKINFRVDKQANLHFVIGK
;
A
#
# COMPACT_ATOMS: atom_id res chain seq x y z
N MET A 1 -4.27 35.12 -8.48
CA MET A 1 -4.06 33.70 -8.69
C MET A 1 -2.66 33.44 -9.26
N ALA A 2 -1.94 32.43 -8.79
CA ALA A 2 -0.65 32.09 -9.37
C ALA A 2 -0.81 31.63 -10.82
N LYS A 3 0.07 32.14 -11.71
CA LYS A 3 0.06 31.79 -13.15
C LYS A 3 0.51 30.32 -13.31
N ARG A 4 -0.26 29.51 -14.03
CA ARG A 4 0.09 28.12 -14.32
C ARG A 4 1.30 28.05 -15.24
N SER A 5 2.08 26.97 -15.13
CA SER A 5 3.24 26.79 -16.02
C SER A 5 2.79 26.44 -17.45
N LYS A 6 3.59 26.81 -18.45
CA LYS A 6 3.32 26.47 -19.86
C LYS A 6 3.19 24.97 -20.08
N ALA A 7 3.99 24.15 -19.37
CA ALA A 7 3.89 22.69 -19.43
C ALA A 7 2.55 22.17 -18.91
N TYR A 8 2.05 22.75 -17.81
CA TYR A 8 0.73 22.39 -17.28
C TYR A 8 -0.39 22.77 -18.26
N GLU A 9 -0.33 23.98 -18.84
CA GLU A 9 -1.35 24.44 -19.80
C GLU A 9 -1.37 23.54 -21.05
N ALA A 10 -0.20 23.15 -21.56
CA ALA A 10 -0.09 22.22 -22.69
C ALA A 10 -0.61 20.81 -22.35
N ALA A 11 -0.40 20.32 -21.13
CA ALA A 11 -0.94 19.05 -20.68
C ALA A 11 -2.46 19.11 -20.49
N ALA A 12 -2.96 20.18 -19.87
CA ALA A 12 -4.38 20.39 -19.63
C ALA A 12 -5.18 20.52 -20.95
N ALA A 13 -4.60 21.11 -21.98
CA ALA A 13 -5.24 21.22 -23.29
C ALA A 13 -5.47 19.87 -23.99
N LYS A 14 -4.79 18.78 -23.56
CA LYS A 14 -4.99 17.43 -24.09
C LYS A 14 -6.11 16.68 -23.40
N ILE A 15 -6.62 17.19 -22.28
CA ILE A 15 -7.62 16.54 -21.44
C ILE A 15 -8.94 17.28 -21.60
N ASP A 16 -9.95 16.58 -22.10
CA ASP A 16 -11.33 17.06 -22.06
C ASP A 16 -11.98 16.55 -20.77
N SER A 17 -12.26 17.46 -19.83
CA SER A 17 -12.85 17.14 -18.51
C SER A 17 -14.30 16.69 -18.58
N ASP A 18 -14.99 16.95 -19.67
CA ASP A 18 -16.40 16.57 -19.87
C ASP A 18 -16.54 15.19 -20.54
N GLN A 19 -15.43 14.64 -21.04
CA GLN A 19 -15.39 13.34 -21.69
C GLN A 19 -15.05 12.22 -20.70
N LEU A 20 -15.79 11.08 -20.83
CA LEU A 20 -15.44 9.85 -20.15
C LEU A 20 -14.45 9.04 -21.01
N TYR A 21 -13.30 8.74 -20.44
CA TYR A 21 -12.27 7.95 -21.11
C TYR A 21 -12.37 6.47 -20.73
N SER A 22 -12.07 5.58 -21.67
CA SER A 22 -11.86 4.17 -21.31
C SER A 22 -10.61 4.02 -20.43
N PRO A 23 -10.49 2.97 -19.58
CA PRO A 23 -9.35 2.79 -18.72
C PRO A 23 -7.99 2.81 -19.45
N LEU A 24 -7.93 2.17 -20.62
CA LEU A 24 -6.72 2.16 -21.45
C LEU A 24 -6.39 3.55 -22.01
N ALA A 25 -7.40 4.29 -22.46
CA ALA A 25 -7.21 5.65 -22.98
C ALA A 25 -6.78 6.60 -21.86
N ALA A 26 -7.39 6.49 -20.68
CA ALA A 26 -7.03 7.27 -19.49
C ALA A 26 -5.58 7.02 -19.06
N ALA A 27 -5.14 5.75 -19.03
CA ALA A 27 -3.76 5.40 -18.68
C ALA A 27 -2.75 5.95 -19.71
N LYS A 28 -3.04 5.88 -21.01
CA LYS A 28 -2.20 6.48 -22.05
C LYS A 28 -2.13 8.00 -21.89
N LEU A 29 -3.27 8.65 -21.69
CA LEU A 29 -3.35 10.09 -21.53
C LEU A 29 -2.59 10.56 -20.27
N ALA A 30 -2.72 9.85 -19.16
CA ALA A 30 -1.96 10.13 -17.94
C ALA A 30 -0.45 10.04 -18.18
N LYS A 31 0.01 9.06 -18.96
CA LYS A 31 1.40 8.91 -19.35
C LYS A 31 1.86 10.04 -20.28
N ASP A 32 1.06 10.41 -21.27
CA ASP A 32 1.39 11.45 -22.26
C ASP A 32 1.37 12.87 -21.66
N THR A 33 0.66 13.08 -20.56
CA THR A 33 0.58 14.35 -19.85
C THR A 33 1.52 14.45 -18.65
N ALA A 34 2.24 13.38 -18.33
CA ALA A 34 3.22 13.36 -17.25
C ALA A 34 4.37 14.33 -17.58
N SER A 35 4.54 15.35 -16.73
CA SER A 35 5.59 16.38 -16.89
C SER A 35 6.81 16.16 -16.00
N SER A 36 6.80 15.12 -15.15
CA SER A 36 7.89 14.79 -14.24
C SER A 36 9.08 14.19 -15.00
N LYS A 37 10.30 14.50 -14.54
CA LYS A 37 11.56 13.90 -15.07
C LYS A 37 11.92 12.58 -14.38
N PHE A 38 11.07 12.07 -13.51
CA PHE A 38 11.24 10.84 -12.76
C PHE A 38 10.00 9.96 -12.92
N ASP A 39 10.11 8.68 -12.62
CA ASP A 39 8.99 7.73 -12.67
C ASP A 39 7.97 8.09 -11.59
N ALA A 40 6.90 8.77 -12.01
CA ALA A 40 5.84 9.20 -11.12
C ALA A 40 4.92 8.02 -10.77
N THR A 41 4.44 7.99 -9.54
CA THR A 41 3.43 7.00 -9.11
C THR A 41 2.10 7.29 -9.78
N VAL A 42 1.49 6.25 -10.34
CA VAL A 42 0.14 6.28 -10.90
C VAL A 42 -0.84 5.74 -9.87
N GLU A 43 -1.79 6.57 -9.47
CA GLU A 43 -2.81 6.24 -8.48
C GLU A 43 -4.20 6.32 -9.10
N VAL A 44 -5.12 5.50 -8.57
CA VAL A 44 -6.53 5.54 -8.94
C VAL A 44 -7.33 5.94 -7.71
N ALA A 45 -8.25 6.88 -7.89
CA ALA A 45 -9.28 7.24 -6.95
C ALA A 45 -10.64 6.78 -7.48
N VAL A 46 -11.35 5.96 -6.71
CA VAL A 46 -12.68 5.46 -7.09
C VAL A 46 -13.69 5.90 -6.04
N ARG A 47 -14.71 6.63 -6.47
CA ARG A 47 -15.85 6.97 -5.59
C ARG A 47 -16.86 5.83 -5.59
N LEU A 48 -17.13 5.28 -4.41
CA LEU A 48 -18.09 4.20 -4.22
C LEU A 48 -19.48 4.75 -3.86
N GLY A 49 -20.52 3.99 -4.23
CA GLY A 49 -21.89 4.26 -3.82
C GLY A 49 -22.25 3.67 -2.46
N VAL A 50 -21.36 3.81 -1.45
CA VAL A 50 -21.53 3.25 -0.10
C VAL A 50 -21.60 4.35 0.96
N ASP A 51 -22.22 4.06 2.11
CA ASP A 51 -22.15 4.93 3.29
C ASP A 51 -21.05 4.42 4.25
N PRO A 52 -19.90 5.10 4.33
CA PRO A 52 -18.78 4.64 5.17
C PRO A 52 -19.05 4.75 6.69
N ARG A 53 -20.17 5.35 7.10
CA ARG A 53 -20.61 5.41 8.50
C ARG A 53 -21.23 4.10 8.97
N LYS A 54 -21.70 3.28 8.01
CA LYS A 54 -22.30 1.97 8.30
C LYS A 54 -21.21 0.90 8.26
N ALA A 55 -21.12 0.13 9.33
CA ALA A 55 -20.08 -0.89 9.48
C ALA A 55 -20.16 -2.01 8.41
N ASP A 56 -21.37 -2.35 7.98
CA ASP A 56 -21.67 -3.33 6.93
C ASP A 56 -21.32 -2.85 5.52
N GLN A 57 -21.21 -1.53 5.31
CA GLN A 57 -20.85 -0.92 4.03
C GLN A 57 -19.37 -0.50 3.96
N MET A 58 -18.61 -0.78 4.99
CA MET A 58 -17.17 -0.45 5.01
C MET A 58 -16.38 -1.43 4.16
N VAL A 59 -15.96 -0.98 2.97
CA VAL A 59 -15.15 -1.77 2.03
C VAL A 59 -13.68 -1.74 2.42
N ARG A 60 -13.12 -2.92 2.60
CA ARG A 60 -11.69 -3.14 2.86
C ARG A 60 -11.27 -4.47 2.29
N GLY A 61 -10.12 -4.52 1.63
CA GLY A 61 -9.63 -5.76 1.05
C GLY A 61 -8.21 -5.64 0.54
N THR A 62 -7.81 -6.67 -0.18
CA THR A 62 -6.51 -6.77 -0.85
C THR A 62 -6.71 -7.26 -2.27
N VAL A 63 -5.83 -6.85 -3.17
CA VAL A 63 -5.77 -7.33 -4.54
C VAL A 63 -4.31 -7.52 -4.95
N ASN A 64 -4.05 -8.59 -5.70
CA ASN A 64 -2.73 -8.82 -6.29
C ASN A 64 -2.73 -8.23 -7.70
N LEU A 65 -1.83 -7.29 -7.94
CA LEU A 65 -1.64 -6.74 -9.28
C LEU A 65 -0.77 -7.71 -10.11
N PRO A 66 -1.19 -8.10 -11.31
CA PRO A 66 -0.48 -9.11 -12.10
C PRO A 66 0.94 -8.70 -12.50
N HIS A 67 1.21 -7.40 -12.57
CA HIS A 67 2.52 -6.84 -12.93
C HIS A 67 3.15 -6.04 -11.78
N GLY A 68 2.60 -6.16 -10.56
CA GLY A 68 3.04 -5.40 -9.40
C GLY A 68 2.75 -3.90 -9.50
N THR A 69 3.34 -3.13 -8.59
CA THR A 69 3.18 -1.66 -8.52
C THR A 69 4.35 -0.90 -9.16
N GLY A 70 5.35 -1.61 -9.73
CA GLY A 70 6.59 -1.01 -10.22
C GLY A 70 7.57 -0.58 -9.11
N LYS A 71 7.23 -0.81 -7.83
CA LYS A 71 8.07 -0.56 -6.67
C LYS A 71 8.29 -1.87 -5.92
N THR A 72 9.53 -2.19 -5.58
CA THR A 72 9.85 -3.28 -4.66
C THR A 72 9.54 -2.82 -3.24
N ALA A 73 8.54 -3.45 -2.61
CA ALA A 73 8.18 -3.13 -1.23
C ALA A 73 9.23 -3.66 -0.25
N ARG A 74 9.63 -2.85 0.71
CA ARG A 74 10.42 -3.29 1.87
C ARG A 74 9.49 -3.92 2.90
N VAL A 75 9.69 -5.20 3.16
CA VAL A 75 8.82 -6.02 4.01
C VAL A 75 9.55 -6.41 5.27
N ILE A 76 8.96 -6.07 6.42
CA ILE A 76 9.45 -6.56 7.71
C ILE A 76 8.54 -7.66 8.25
N VAL A 77 9.11 -8.60 8.99
CA VAL A 77 8.37 -9.73 9.56
C VAL A 77 8.64 -9.84 11.05
N PHE A 78 7.56 -9.76 11.83
CA PHE A 78 7.60 -10.06 13.27
C PHE A 78 7.39 -11.56 13.47
N ALA A 79 8.47 -12.28 13.62
CA ALA A 79 8.47 -13.72 13.84
C ALA A 79 9.65 -14.12 14.73
N ALA A 80 9.56 -15.33 15.32
CA ALA A 80 10.62 -15.90 16.12
C ALA A 80 10.85 -17.38 15.76
N GLY A 81 12.06 -17.90 16.03
CA GLY A 81 12.44 -19.28 15.76
C GLY A 81 12.33 -19.65 14.27
N ALA A 82 11.89 -20.86 13.97
CA ALA A 82 11.81 -21.37 12.60
C ALA A 82 11.02 -20.47 11.63
N LYS A 83 10.01 -19.72 12.11
CA LYS A 83 9.26 -18.78 11.29
C LYS A 83 10.05 -17.54 10.90
N ALA A 84 11.04 -17.15 11.69
CA ALA A 84 11.97 -16.10 11.34
C ALA A 84 12.90 -16.55 10.19
N ASP A 85 13.40 -17.79 10.25
CA ASP A 85 14.24 -18.37 9.21
C ASP A 85 13.47 -18.52 7.89
N GLU A 86 12.20 -19.00 7.95
CA GLU A 86 11.29 -19.07 6.79
C GLU A 86 11.07 -17.68 6.16
N ALA A 87 10.86 -16.64 6.97
CA ALA A 87 10.65 -15.27 6.49
C ALA A 87 11.91 -14.71 5.81
N ALA A 88 13.08 -14.94 6.39
CA ALA A 88 14.36 -14.54 5.81
C ALA A 88 14.61 -15.26 4.47
N ALA A 89 14.37 -16.57 4.42
CA ALA A 89 14.49 -17.36 3.20
C ALA A 89 13.51 -16.92 2.10
N ALA A 90 12.32 -16.43 2.47
CA ALA A 90 11.33 -15.85 1.54
C ALA A 90 11.73 -14.46 1.02
N GLY A 91 12.82 -13.90 1.53
CA GLY A 91 13.32 -12.59 1.10
C GLY A 91 12.73 -11.40 1.84
N ALA A 92 12.26 -11.57 3.09
CA ALA A 92 11.95 -10.42 3.94
C ALA A 92 13.18 -9.54 4.12
N ASP A 93 12.98 -8.22 4.12
CA ASP A 93 14.11 -7.28 4.22
C ASP A 93 14.65 -7.20 5.65
N GLU A 94 13.76 -7.32 6.63
CA GLU A 94 14.14 -7.44 8.03
C GLU A 94 13.20 -8.43 8.75
N VAL A 95 13.77 -9.22 9.64
CA VAL A 95 13.04 -10.20 10.44
C VAL A 95 13.50 -10.08 11.88
N GLY A 96 12.56 -10.03 12.81
CA GLY A 96 12.86 -9.92 14.23
C GLY A 96 11.61 -9.94 15.10
N ALA A 97 11.79 -9.71 16.38
CA ALA A 97 10.69 -9.66 17.34
C ALA A 97 10.78 -8.39 18.21
N GLU A 98 11.41 -8.46 19.38
CA GLU A 98 11.49 -7.31 20.31
C GLU A 98 12.44 -6.23 19.80
N ASP A 99 13.53 -6.62 19.17
CA ASP A 99 14.52 -5.74 18.56
C ASP A 99 13.90 -4.80 17.50
N LEU A 100 13.04 -5.33 16.62
CA LEU A 100 12.29 -4.53 15.65
C LEU A 100 11.28 -3.60 16.32
N ILE A 101 10.62 -4.07 17.39
CA ILE A 101 9.66 -3.25 18.15
C ILE A 101 10.36 -2.06 18.78
N GLU A 102 11.53 -2.26 19.39
CA GLU A 102 12.33 -1.19 20.00
C GLU A 102 12.80 -0.18 18.97
N ARG A 103 13.28 -0.63 17.80
CA ARG A 103 13.67 0.26 16.70
C ARG A 103 12.51 1.11 16.20
N ILE A 104 11.30 0.52 16.06
CA ILE A 104 10.11 1.24 15.64
C ILE A 104 9.65 2.24 16.72
N GLN A 105 9.75 1.90 18.00
CA GLN A 105 9.50 2.83 19.09
C GLN A 105 10.49 4.01 19.07
N GLY A 106 11.74 3.74 18.68
CA GLY A 106 12.77 4.75 18.45
C GLY A 106 12.57 5.63 17.22
N GLY A 107 11.49 5.37 16.43
CA GLY A 107 11.13 6.18 15.27
C GLY A 107 11.56 5.62 13.91
N TRP A 108 12.17 4.44 13.86
CA TRP A 108 12.51 3.81 12.60
C TRP A 108 11.26 3.26 11.90
N LEU A 109 11.00 3.71 10.68
CA LEU A 109 9.80 3.37 9.90
C LEU A 109 10.14 3.22 8.40
N GLU A 110 11.35 2.78 8.10
CA GLU A 110 11.83 2.64 6.73
C GLU A 110 11.39 1.32 6.06
N PHE A 111 10.10 1.01 6.10
CA PHE A 111 9.49 -0.14 5.45
C PHE A 111 8.11 0.19 4.90
N ASP A 112 7.65 -0.61 3.95
CA ASP A 112 6.39 -0.39 3.25
C ASP A 112 5.27 -1.33 3.73
N ALA A 113 5.64 -2.48 4.30
CA ALA A 113 4.68 -3.44 4.84
C ALA A 113 5.26 -4.21 6.04
N ALA A 114 4.38 -4.58 6.97
CA ALA A 114 4.71 -5.38 8.13
C ALA A 114 3.83 -6.63 8.18
N ILE A 115 4.46 -7.77 8.37
CA ILE A 115 3.82 -9.07 8.58
C ILE A 115 4.09 -9.49 10.03
N ALA A 116 3.15 -10.17 10.65
CA ALA A 116 3.34 -10.73 11.98
C ALA A 116 2.76 -12.14 12.07
N THR A 117 3.45 -13.01 12.79
CA THR A 117 2.86 -14.26 13.24
C THR A 117 1.86 -13.99 14.37
N PRO A 118 0.79 -14.78 14.52
CA PRO A 118 -0.25 -14.53 15.53
C PRO A 118 0.28 -14.43 16.96
N ASP A 119 1.31 -15.19 17.30
CA ASP A 119 1.98 -15.20 18.61
C ASP A 119 2.71 -13.89 18.91
N GLN A 120 3.24 -13.19 17.89
CA GLN A 120 3.92 -11.91 18.06
C GLN A 120 2.97 -10.71 18.13
N MET A 121 1.68 -10.88 17.79
CA MET A 121 0.72 -9.78 17.74
C MET A 121 0.52 -9.09 19.11
N ALA A 122 0.61 -9.82 20.21
CA ALA A 122 0.53 -9.24 21.55
C ALA A 122 1.66 -8.21 21.80
N LYS A 123 2.87 -8.49 21.30
CA LYS A 123 4.03 -7.59 21.39
C LYS A 123 3.91 -6.42 20.42
N VAL A 124 3.53 -6.70 19.16
CA VAL A 124 3.30 -5.70 18.12
C VAL A 124 2.19 -4.71 18.52
N GLY A 125 1.22 -5.14 19.33
CA GLY A 125 0.19 -4.27 19.90
C GLY A 125 0.74 -3.05 20.66
N ARG A 126 1.94 -3.15 21.24
CA ARG A 126 2.61 -2.04 21.95
C ARG A 126 2.96 -0.86 21.04
N ILE A 127 3.22 -1.15 19.76
CA ILE A 127 3.54 -0.14 18.73
C ILE A 127 2.36 0.23 17.81
N ALA A 128 1.15 -0.25 18.15
CA ALA A 128 -0.05 0.02 17.35
C ALA A 128 -0.34 1.53 17.16
N ARG A 129 0.01 2.36 18.15
CA ARG A 129 -0.12 3.83 18.06
C ARG A 129 0.79 4.46 16.99
N VAL A 130 1.91 3.81 16.69
CA VAL A 130 2.88 4.26 15.67
C VAL A 130 2.48 3.72 14.29
N LEU A 131 2.18 2.43 14.21
CA LEU A 131 1.87 1.74 12.95
C LEU A 131 0.45 2.02 12.43
N GLY A 132 -0.53 2.15 13.34
CA GLY A 132 -1.94 2.29 12.99
C GLY A 132 -2.25 3.50 12.10
N PRO A 133 -1.87 4.74 12.48
CA PRO A 133 -2.12 5.94 11.68
C PRO A 133 -1.46 5.90 10.29
N ARG A 134 -0.38 5.13 10.15
CA ARG A 134 0.37 4.97 8.88
C ARG A 134 -0.12 3.82 8.02
N GLY A 135 -1.12 3.06 8.49
CA GLY A 135 -1.63 1.90 7.76
C GLY A 135 -0.69 0.69 7.73
N LEU A 136 0.38 0.70 8.53
CA LEU A 136 1.41 -0.34 8.57
C LEU A 136 1.11 -1.45 9.59
N MET A 137 0.02 -1.34 10.36
CA MET A 137 -0.34 -2.33 11.37
C MET A 137 -0.77 -3.65 10.72
N PRO A 138 -0.12 -4.79 11.07
CA PRO A 138 -0.53 -6.09 10.59
C PRO A 138 -1.99 -6.41 10.94
N ASN A 139 -2.72 -7.05 10.01
CA ASN A 139 -4.12 -7.35 10.19
C ASN A 139 -4.50 -8.69 9.55
N PRO A 140 -5.28 -9.55 10.25
CA PRO A 140 -5.74 -10.83 9.69
C PRO A 140 -6.57 -10.69 8.42
N LYS A 141 -7.41 -9.64 8.34
CA LYS A 141 -8.29 -9.40 7.17
C LYS A 141 -7.52 -9.06 5.89
N THR A 142 -6.30 -8.57 6.01
CA THR A 142 -5.41 -8.27 4.87
C THR A 142 -4.39 -9.39 4.64
N GLY A 143 -4.43 -10.46 5.46
CA GLY A 143 -3.51 -11.58 5.36
C GLY A 143 -2.07 -11.25 5.79
N THR A 144 -1.88 -10.13 6.51
CA THR A 144 -0.57 -9.75 7.07
C THR A 144 -0.35 -10.26 8.48
N VAL A 145 -1.37 -10.88 9.10
CA VAL A 145 -1.22 -11.72 10.29
C VAL A 145 -1.47 -13.16 9.86
N THR A 146 -0.43 -13.96 9.79
CA THR A 146 -0.49 -15.34 9.26
C THR A 146 0.61 -16.21 9.81
N THR A 147 0.39 -17.51 9.80
CA THR A 147 1.41 -18.55 10.08
C THR A 147 2.22 -18.91 8.82
N ASP A 148 1.69 -18.60 7.61
CA ASP A 148 2.38 -18.78 6.34
C ASP A 148 3.07 -17.48 5.93
N VAL A 149 4.22 -17.25 6.55
CA VAL A 149 5.02 -16.03 6.33
C VAL A 149 5.62 -15.98 4.93
N THR A 150 6.00 -17.13 4.38
CA THR A 150 6.59 -17.23 3.03
C THR A 150 5.64 -16.73 1.97
N LYS A 151 4.39 -17.22 2.00
CA LYS A 151 3.36 -16.75 1.07
C LYS A 151 3.06 -15.27 1.22
N ALA A 152 2.96 -14.78 2.46
CA ALA A 152 2.66 -13.37 2.72
C ALA A 152 3.77 -12.44 2.21
N VAL A 153 5.04 -12.79 2.39
CA VAL A 153 6.19 -12.03 1.87
C VAL A 153 6.17 -12.01 0.34
N ASN A 154 6.00 -13.18 -0.28
CA ASN A 154 5.94 -13.30 -1.74
C ASN A 154 4.77 -12.52 -2.35
N ASP A 155 3.58 -12.59 -1.75
CA ASP A 155 2.39 -11.85 -2.18
C ASP A 155 2.66 -10.34 -2.17
N ILE A 156 3.22 -9.80 -1.07
CA ILE A 156 3.47 -8.36 -0.94
C ILE A 156 4.56 -7.91 -1.92
N LYS A 157 5.65 -8.66 -2.03
CA LYS A 157 6.71 -8.36 -3.02
C LYS A 157 6.24 -8.55 -4.45
N GLY A 158 5.26 -9.43 -4.68
CA GLY A 158 4.59 -9.63 -5.96
C GLY A 158 3.58 -8.54 -6.35
N GLY A 159 3.37 -7.53 -5.49
CA GLY A 159 2.50 -6.40 -5.80
C GLY A 159 1.10 -6.48 -5.20
N LYS A 160 0.93 -7.18 -4.09
CA LYS A 160 -0.30 -7.15 -3.30
C LYS A 160 -0.50 -5.77 -2.70
N ILE A 161 -1.62 -5.14 -3.02
CA ILE A 161 -2.04 -3.86 -2.47
C ILE A 161 -3.21 -4.02 -1.51
N ASN A 162 -3.24 -3.17 -0.49
CA ASN A 162 -4.35 -3.06 0.45
C ASN A 162 -5.17 -1.84 0.08
N PHE A 163 -6.49 -1.97 0.11
CA PHE A 163 -7.39 -0.83 -0.07
C PHE A 163 -8.41 -0.75 1.06
N ARG A 164 -8.81 0.46 1.36
CA ARG A 164 -9.83 0.76 2.36
C ARG A 164 -10.59 2.00 1.93
N VAL A 165 -11.93 1.97 2.08
CA VAL A 165 -12.79 3.13 1.87
C VAL A 165 -12.48 4.21 2.91
N ASP A 166 -12.39 5.46 2.48
CA ASP A 166 -12.24 6.62 3.34
C ASP A 166 -13.60 7.14 3.87
N LYS A 167 -13.57 8.25 4.63
CA LYS A 167 -14.78 8.86 5.19
C LYS A 167 -15.71 9.48 4.15
N GLN A 168 -15.23 9.72 2.95
CA GLN A 168 -15.95 10.29 1.81
C GLN A 168 -16.42 9.22 0.81
N ALA A 169 -16.32 7.94 1.17
CA ALA A 169 -16.63 6.80 0.31
C ALA A 169 -15.71 6.65 -0.91
N ASN A 170 -14.47 7.13 -0.83
CA ASN A 170 -13.47 6.94 -1.87
C ASN A 170 -12.50 5.81 -1.52
N LEU A 171 -12.01 5.14 -2.56
CA LEU A 171 -10.85 4.25 -2.51
C LEU A 171 -9.68 4.95 -3.21
N HIS A 172 -8.51 4.86 -2.60
CA HIS A 172 -7.25 5.32 -3.19
C HIS A 172 -6.25 4.17 -3.18
N PHE A 173 -5.65 3.89 -4.31
CA PHE A 173 -4.63 2.84 -4.41
C PHE A 173 -3.68 3.09 -5.58
N VAL A 174 -2.44 2.66 -5.39
CA VAL A 174 -1.39 2.70 -6.41
C VAL A 174 -1.58 1.55 -7.38
N ILE A 175 -1.47 1.82 -8.69
CA ILE A 175 -1.56 0.80 -9.75
C ILE A 175 -0.27 0.61 -10.52
N GLY A 176 0.68 1.53 -10.38
CA GLY A 176 1.95 1.43 -11.07
C GLY A 176 2.84 2.66 -10.90
N LYS A 177 3.91 2.61 -11.64
CA LYS A 177 4.95 3.64 -11.65
C LYS A 177 5.44 3.87 -13.07
#